data_6c8093502d8423300c98697f96d3551f
#
_entry.id   6c8093502d8423300c98697f96d3551f
#
_cell.length_a   1.000
_cell.length_b   1.000
_cell.length_c   1.000
_cell.angle_alpha   90.00
_cell.angle_beta   90.00
_cell.angle_gamma   90.00
#
_symmetry.space_group_name_H-M   'P 1'
#
loop_
_entity.id
_entity.type
_entity.pdbx_description
1 polymer ?
#
loop_
_entity_poly.entity_id
_entity_poly.type
_entity_poly.pdbx_seq_one_letter_code
_entity_poly.pdbx_strand_id
1 'polypeptide(L)'
;MRYRDIASWIETQIQQRVWQVGDRIPSVREMSRLQHVSPMTVMRAYEQLEADGWVEARPRSGFFVRPHYNKLAVDALARPQAQSQWLDTHQDVFDVISASHKGAYYPFGSAFPDPQLFPMQALGRAMARVLRQSSHPDHFTILPPGDSGLRRLIAQRYLRQGIKVSIDEIIITNGAIEALSLSLAAVTEPGDKVIIEAPAFYGVLQTLERLQLEAVPVTVDPETGVDIHALEHALASHSISACWLMSNFHNPTGASIPAPRRPDVVNLLVTYQVPLIEDDVYGELFFAEARPMPLKAYDTQGGVLHCGSFSKQLAPGFRVGWIAAGCYAMQIEKRQSVSSLAVGAPNQLAIADYLKQGGYDSHLRRLRETLFARQALIRTELKALLPASTRISQPKGGYFLWVELDKRVDTHVLFQALRPYGVTIAPGALFASDGRFNHCFRLNVSVVGRQNTGALNNPQSLEGLKQIATSLSALSVQSTVTAEY
;
A
#
# COMPACT_ATOMS: atom_id res chain seq x y z
N MET A 1 33.17 -9.30 -35.90
CA MET A 1 33.04 -8.75 -34.55
C MET A 1 34.40 -8.93 -33.85
N ARG A 2 34.97 -7.83 -33.30
CA ARG A 2 36.28 -7.89 -32.63
C ARG A 2 36.06 -8.31 -31.17
N TYR A 3 37.07 -8.90 -30.51
CA TYR A 3 36.94 -9.31 -29.12
C TYR A 3 36.52 -8.17 -28.17
N ARG A 4 36.92 -6.92 -28.49
CA ARG A 4 36.49 -5.70 -27.74
C ARG A 4 34.97 -5.43 -27.80
N ASP A 5 34.35 -5.73 -28.92
CA ASP A 5 32.91 -5.52 -29.09
C ASP A 5 32.12 -6.49 -28.17
N ILE A 6 32.66 -7.74 -28.04
CA ILE A 6 32.08 -8.76 -27.16
C ILE A 6 32.30 -8.38 -25.68
N ALA A 7 33.50 -7.90 -25.33
CA ALA A 7 33.77 -7.45 -23.97
C ALA A 7 32.85 -6.30 -23.56
N SER A 8 32.73 -5.25 -24.41
CA SER A 8 31.87 -4.13 -24.19
C SER A 8 30.40 -4.51 -24.13
N TRP A 9 29.95 -5.47 -24.94
CA TRP A 9 28.57 -5.97 -24.87
C TRP A 9 28.29 -6.67 -23.53
N ILE A 10 29.22 -7.54 -23.05
CA ILE A 10 29.11 -8.23 -21.75
C ILE A 10 29.11 -7.20 -20.61
N GLU A 11 30.01 -6.23 -20.65
CA GLU A 11 30.06 -5.13 -19.69
C GLU A 11 28.73 -4.39 -19.60
N THR A 12 28.14 -4.06 -20.74
CA THR A 12 26.81 -3.41 -20.82
C THR A 12 25.74 -4.29 -20.15
N GLN A 13 25.74 -5.61 -20.40
CA GLN A 13 24.76 -6.51 -19.76
C GLN A 13 24.94 -6.58 -18.25
N ILE A 14 26.17 -6.54 -17.74
CA ILE A 14 26.47 -6.50 -16.31
C ILE A 14 26.02 -5.16 -15.72
N GLN A 15 26.28 -4.03 -16.37
CA GLN A 15 25.84 -2.69 -15.95
C GLN A 15 24.32 -2.58 -15.92
N GLN A 16 23.63 -3.18 -16.89
CA GLN A 16 22.17 -3.28 -16.95
C GLN A 16 21.59 -4.31 -15.97
N ARG A 17 22.43 -4.98 -15.19
CA ARG A 17 22.06 -6.01 -14.21
C ARG A 17 21.37 -7.26 -14.82
N VAL A 18 21.60 -7.53 -16.09
CA VAL A 18 21.19 -8.79 -16.72
C VAL A 18 21.96 -9.96 -16.09
N TRP A 19 23.25 -9.75 -15.81
CA TRP A 19 24.05 -10.60 -14.94
C TRP A 19 24.42 -9.84 -13.67
N GLN A 20 24.19 -10.47 -12.52
CA GLN A 20 24.50 -9.91 -11.20
C GLN A 20 25.82 -10.45 -10.68
N VAL A 21 26.36 -9.80 -9.65
CA VAL A 21 27.57 -10.26 -8.95
C VAL A 21 27.37 -11.71 -8.47
N GLY A 22 28.30 -12.56 -8.83
CA GLY A 22 28.26 -14.00 -8.54
C GLY A 22 27.59 -14.85 -9.61
N ASP A 23 26.93 -14.25 -10.60
CA ASP A 23 26.35 -14.99 -11.72
C ASP A 23 27.44 -15.56 -12.64
N ARG A 24 27.15 -16.72 -13.16
CA ARG A 24 27.99 -17.35 -14.20
C ARG A 24 27.60 -16.79 -15.56
N ILE A 25 28.56 -16.22 -16.29
CA ILE A 25 28.34 -15.83 -17.70
C ILE A 25 28.46 -17.07 -18.62
N PRO A 26 27.88 -17.02 -19.83
CA PRO A 26 27.94 -18.16 -20.78
C PRO A 26 29.35 -18.70 -20.98
N SER A 27 29.46 -19.99 -21.16
CA SER A 27 30.77 -20.59 -21.48
C SER A 27 31.32 -20.07 -22.81
N VAL A 28 32.63 -20.13 -23.01
CA VAL A 28 33.28 -19.69 -24.25
C VAL A 28 32.65 -20.34 -25.50
N ARG A 29 32.24 -21.62 -25.40
CA ARG A 29 31.56 -22.32 -26.49
C ARG A 29 30.15 -21.81 -26.75
N GLU A 30 29.40 -21.50 -25.69
CA GLU A 30 28.03 -20.92 -25.79
C GLU A 30 28.09 -19.51 -26.37
N MET A 31 28.99 -18.67 -25.85
CA MET A 31 29.17 -17.31 -26.36
C MET A 31 29.64 -17.28 -27.81
N SER A 32 30.52 -18.17 -28.17
CA SER A 32 30.99 -18.37 -29.57
C SER A 32 29.81 -18.66 -30.52
N ARG A 33 28.86 -19.49 -30.08
CA ARG A 33 27.66 -19.79 -30.86
C ARG A 33 26.71 -18.61 -30.90
N LEU A 34 26.50 -17.94 -29.75
CA LEU A 34 25.57 -16.78 -29.61
C LEU A 34 26.03 -15.61 -30.49
N GLN A 35 27.34 -15.34 -30.53
CA GLN A 35 27.88 -14.17 -31.23
C GLN A 35 28.43 -14.49 -32.62
N HIS A 36 28.35 -15.77 -33.05
CA HIS A 36 28.84 -16.23 -34.34
C HIS A 36 30.35 -15.90 -34.59
N VAL A 37 31.18 -16.07 -33.56
CA VAL A 37 32.61 -15.78 -33.59
C VAL A 37 33.42 -17.00 -33.15
N SER A 38 34.75 -16.97 -33.41
CA SER A 38 35.63 -18.07 -32.98
C SER A 38 35.75 -18.16 -31.45
N PRO A 39 35.91 -19.37 -30.87
CA PRO A 39 36.13 -19.51 -29.42
C PRO A 39 37.35 -18.71 -28.92
N MET A 40 38.39 -18.54 -29.75
CA MET A 40 39.56 -17.74 -29.42
C MET A 40 39.23 -16.26 -29.27
N THR A 41 38.32 -15.74 -30.09
CA THR A 41 37.83 -14.34 -29.99
C THR A 41 37.06 -14.09 -28.68
N VAL A 42 36.25 -15.05 -28.27
CA VAL A 42 35.53 -15.01 -26.99
C VAL A 42 36.51 -15.12 -25.82
N MET A 43 37.48 -16.02 -25.90
CA MET A 43 38.46 -16.18 -24.83
C MET A 43 39.23 -14.89 -24.57
N ARG A 44 39.69 -14.22 -25.64
CA ARG A 44 40.32 -12.89 -25.52
C ARG A 44 39.39 -11.82 -24.91
N ALA A 45 38.11 -11.86 -25.22
CA ALA A 45 37.16 -10.95 -24.60
C ALA A 45 37.03 -11.22 -23.09
N TYR A 46 36.99 -12.48 -22.68
CA TYR A 46 36.88 -12.87 -21.27
C TYR A 46 38.17 -12.57 -20.49
N GLU A 47 39.34 -12.79 -21.08
CA GLU A 47 40.64 -12.37 -20.51
C GLU A 47 40.68 -10.83 -20.30
N GLN A 48 40.18 -10.07 -21.26
CA GLN A 48 40.06 -8.61 -21.12
C GLN A 48 39.14 -8.24 -19.98
N LEU A 49 37.93 -8.82 -19.91
CA LEU A 49 36.96 -8.55 -18.82
C LEU A 49 37.50 -8.99 -17.45
N GLU A 50 38.32 -10.03 -17.39
CA GLU A 50 38.98 -10.44 -16.15
C GLU A 50 40.08 -9.46 -15.75
N ALA A 51 40.90 -9.00 -16.70
CA ALA A 51 41.92 -7.98 -16.48
C ALA A 51 41.31 -6.65 -16.03
N ASP A 52 40.13 -6.26 -16.58
CA ASP A 52 39.38 -5.06 -16.22
C ASP A 52 38.55 -5.24 -14.94
N GLY A 53 38.56 -6.45 -14.34
CA GLY A 53 37.90 -6.73 -13.06
C GLY A 53 36.41 -6.95 -13.10
N TRP A 54 35.79 -7.10 -14.28
CA TRP A 54 34.37 -7.37 -14.45
C TRP A 54 33.99 -8.82 -14.14
N VAL A 55 34.89 -9.77 -14.46
CA VAL A 55 34.65 -11.19 -14.23
C VAL A 55 35.86 -11.84 -13.56
N GLU A 56 35.68 -13.04 -13.03
CA GLU A 56 36.77 -13.92 -12.55
C GLU A 56 36.62 -15.32 -13.11
N ALA A 57 37.76 -15.93 -13.51
CA ALA A 57 37.80 -17.31 -13.88
C ALA A 57 37.81 -18.20 -12.62
N ARG A 58 36.87 -19.14 -12.51
CA ARG A 58 36.91 -20.19 -11.48
C ARG A 58 37.30 -21.53 -12.12
N PRO A 59 38.36 -22.19 -11.67
CA PRO A 59 38.84 -23.45 -12.25
C PRO A 59 37.72 -24.47 -12.40
N ARG A 60 37.57 -25.06 -13.58
CA ARG A 60 36.55 -26.06 -13.95
C ARG A 60 35.10 -25.57 -13.87
N SER A 61 34.83 -24.32 -13.45
CA SER A 61 33.47 -23.78 -13.23
C SER A 61 33.09 -22.70 -14.24
N GLY A 62 34.06 -22.04 -14.90
CA GLY A 62 33.80 -20.99 -15.89
C GLY A 62 34.07 -19.59 -15.35
N PHE A 63 33.47 -18.56 -15.97
CA PHE A 63 33.64 -17.16 -15.61
C PHE A 63 32.44 -16.64 -14.85
N PHE A 64 32.68 -15.84 -13.79
CA PHE A 64 31.68 -15.31 -12.90
C PHE A 64 31.84 -13.80 -12.75
N VAL A 65 30.72 -13.08 -12.63
CA VAL A 65 30.72 -11.62 -12.45
C VAL A 65 31.27 -11.24 -11.08
N ARG A 66 32.23 -10.30 -11.06
CA ARG A 66 32.82 -9.73 -9.82
C ARG A 66 32.11 -8.47 -9.37
N PRO A 67 32.21 -8.10 -8.08
CA PRO A 67 31.84 -6.78 -7.60
C PRO A 67 32.73 -5.71 -8.29
N HIS A 68 32.15 -4.94 -9.18
CA HIS A 68 32.86 -3.83 -9.82
C HIS A 68 32.31 -2.51 -9.28
N TYR A 69 33.13 -1.79 -8.52
CA TYR A 69 32.80 -0.47 -8.01
C TYR A 69 33.10 0.60 -9.08
N ASN A 70 32.27 0.67 -10.09
CA ASN A 70 32.37 1.76 -11.03
C ASN A 70 31.42 2.88 -10.58
N LYS A 71 31.99 4.01 -10.20
CA LYS A 71 31.31 5.28 -9.97
C LYS A 71 30.92 5.87 -11.33
N LEU A 72 30.05 5.22 -12.07
CA LEU A 72 29.40 5.88 -13.20
C LEU A 72 28.27 6.71 -12.63
N ALA A 73 28.45 8.01 -12.73
CA ALA A 73 27.32 8.93 -12.74
C ALA A 73 26.34 8.40 -13.79
N VAL A 74 25.16 7.98 -13.35
CA VAL A 74 24.04 7.78 -14.26
C VAL A 74 23.71 9.16 -14.74
N ASP A 75 24.17 9.53 -15.94
CA ASP A 75 23.59 10.64 -16.67
C ASP A 75 22.10 10.34 -16.76
N ALA A 76 21.34 11.07 -15.97
CA ALA A 76 19.91 11.02 -16.03
C ALA A 76 19.54 11.37 -17.47
N LEU A 77 19.05 10.40 -18.23
CA LEU A 77 18.38 10.67 -19.50
C LEU A 77 17.42 11.81 -19.21
N ALA A 78 17.68 12.97 -19.83
CA ALA A 78 16.84 14.14 -19.71
C ALA A 78 15.42 13.73 -20.13
N ARG A 79 14.57 13.50 -19.15
CA ARG A 79 13.14 13.28 -19.40
C ARG A 79 12.60 14.60 -19.94
N PRO A 80 11.82 14.59 -21.01
CA PRO A 80 11.11 15.81 -21.41
C PRO A 80 10.31 16.26 -20.18
N GLN A 81 10.58 17.48 -19.73
CA GLN A 81 9.77 18.13 -18.70
C GLN A 81 8.39 18.41 -19.30
N ALA A 82 7.49 17.45 -19.18
CA ALA A 82 6.09 17.75 -19.27
C ALA A 82 5.75 18.49 -17.96
N GLN A 83 5.64 19.81 -18.05
CA GLN A 83 5.12 20.64 -16.98
C GLN A 83 3.64 20.30 -16.78
N SER A 84 3.35 19.40 -15.85
CA SER A 84 2.03 19.24 -15.31
C SER A 84 2.15 19.08 -13.79
N GLN A 85 1.43 19.90 -13.03
CA GLN A 85 1.34 19.85 -11.57
C GLN A 85 0.92 18.45 -11.03
N TRP A 86 0.38 17.62 -11.90
CA TRP A 86 -0.07 16.26 -11.63
C TRP A 86 1.08 15.25 -11.41
N LEU A 87 2.22 15.45 -12.04
CA LEU A 87 3.40 14.58 -11.91
C LEU A 87 4.06 14.68 -10.53
N ASP A 88 3.95 15.83 -9.87
CA ASP A 88 4.63 16.08 -8.59
C ASP A 88 4.02 15.25 -7.45
N THR A 89 2.70 15.19 -7.32
CA THR A 89 2.04 14.37 -6.27
C THR A 89 2.31 12.88 -6.46
N HIS A 90 2.34 12.38 -7.70
CA HIS A 90 2.69 10.99 -7.99
C HIS A 90 4.15 10.68 -7.66
N GLN A 91 5.06 11.62 -7.94
CA GLN A 91 6.46 11.48 -7.61
C GLN A 91 6.67 11.42 -6.10
N ASP A 92 6.03 12.31 -5.33
CA ASP A 92 6.11 12.32 -3.87
C ASP A 92 5.57 11.03 -3.24
N VAL A 93 4.44 10.52 -3.71
CA VAL A 93 3.90 9.22 -3.29
C VAL A 93 4.90 8.09 -3.59
N PHE A 94 5.45 8.08 -4.80
CA PHE A 94 6.45 7.09 -5.21
C PHE A 94 7.71 7.18 -4.35
N ASP A 95 8.19 8.39 -4.05
CA ASP A 95 9.37 8.64 -3.24
C ASP A 95 9.21 8.16 -1.80
N VAL A 96 8.05 8.40 -1.17
CA VAL A 96 7.74 7.89 0.18
C VAL A 96 7.64 6.37 0.18
N ILE A 97 6.96 5.77 -0.79
CA ILE A 97 6.87 4.31 -0.93
C ILE A 97 8.25 3.72 -1.16
N SER A 98 9.02 4.27 -2.09
CA SER A 98 10.36 3.79 -2.44
C SER A 98 11.33 3.94 -1.28
N ALA A 99 11.34 5.08 -0.58
CA ALA A 99 12.17 5.31 0.60
C ALA A 99 11.82 4.33 1.74
N SER A 100 10.53 4.06 1.94
CA SER A 100 10.08 3.09 2.95
C SER A 100 10.46 1.64 2.62
N HIS A 101 10.65 1.30 1.34
CA HIS A 101 11.07 -0.03 0.89
C HIS A 101 12.59 -0.20 0.76
N LYS A 102 13.27 0.82 0.22
CA LYS A 102 14.69 0.77 -0.12
C LYS A 102 15.54 1.46 0.95
N GLY A 103 15.85 0.75 2.03
CA GLY A 103 16.87 1.18 2.98
C GLY A 103 16.39 1.94 4.21
N ALA A 104 15.09 2.24 4.37
CA ALA A 104 14.59 2.79 5.61
C ALA A 104 14.73 1.78 6.76
N TYR A 105 15.34 2.23 7.83
CA TYR A 105 15.46 1.46 9.07
C TYR A 105 14.17 1.56 9.89
N TYR A 106 13.56 2.76 9.91
CA TYR A 106 12.28 3.07 10.54
C TYR A 106 11.26 3.55 9.50
N PRO A 107 10.57 2.63 8.79
CA PRO A 107 9.67 2.99 7.68
C PRO A 107 8.28 3.43 8.18
N PHE A 108 8.22 4.42 9.09
CA PHE A 108 6.94 4.91 9.63
C PHE A 108 6.03 5.55 8.56
N GLY A 109 6.58 6.01 7.44
CA GLY A 109 5.79 6.53 6.31
C GLY A 109 5.07 5.45 5.50
N SER A 110 5.45 4.18 5.67
CA SER A 110 4.89 3.06 4.91
C SER A 110 3.39 2.89 5.14
N ALA A 111 2.64 2.58 4.08
CA ALA A 111 1.25 2.11 4.19
C ALA A 111 1.15 0.59 4.36
N PHE A 112 2.28 -0.13 4.36
CA PHE A 112 2.33 -1.57 4.57
C PHE A 112 2.63 -1.89 6.02
N PRO A 113 1.89 -2.82 6.62
CA PRO A 113 2.17 -3.28 7.98
C PRO A 113 3.45 -4.10 8.04
N ASP A 114 4.01 -4.22 9.25
CA ASP A 114 5.19 -5.05 9.51
C ASP A 114 4.93 -6.52 9.14
N PRO A 115 5.72 -7.10 8.20
CA PRO A 115 5.55 -8.49 7.78
C PRO A 115 5.63 -9.52 8.92
N GLN A 116 6.32 -9.21 10.01
CA GLN A 116 6.46 -10.11 11.16
C GLN A 116 5.16 -10.31 11.93
N LEU A 117 4.18 -9.44 11.73
CA LEU A 117 2.86 -9.54 12.38
C LEU A 117 1.97 -10.64 11.76
N PHE A 118 2.35 -11.20 10.62
CA PHE A 118 1.50 -12.12 9.86
C PHE A 118 1.90 -13.59 10.01
N PRO A 119 0.94 -14.53 9.91
CA PRO A 119 1.17 -15.94 10.09
C PRO A 119 1.74 -16.60 8.82
N MET A 120 2.87 -16.06 8.29
CA MET A 120 3.43 -16.46 6.98
C MET A 120 3.76 -17.94 6.89
N GLN A 121 4.22 -18.57 7.99
CA GLN A 121 4.48 -20.02 8.02
C GLN A 121 3.19 -20.85 7.87
N ALA A 122 2.11 -20.42 8.52
CA ALA A 122 0.81 -21.11 8.41
C ALA A 122 0.21 -20.93 7.01
N LEU A 123 0.33 -19.74 6.43
CA LEU A 123 -0.06 -19.47 5.04
C LEU A 123 0.78 -20.27 4.04
N GLY A 124 2.09 -20.41 4.26
CA GLY A 124 2.96 -21.26 3.46
C GLY A 124 2.54 -22.73 3.50
N ARG A 125 2.17 -23.26 4.69
CA ARG A 125 1.60 -24.62 4.82
C ARG A 125 0.27 -24.77 4.09
N ALA A 126 -0.62 -23.76 4.17
CA ALA A 126 -1.89 -23.74 3.43
C ALA A 126 -1.65 -23.79 1.91
N MET A 127 -0.76 -22.96 1.41
CA MET A 127 -0.36 -22.95 0.00
C MET A 127 0.17 -24.30 -0.45
N ALA A 128 1.07 -24.90 0.33
CA ALA A 128 1.65 -26.21 0.02
C ALA A 128 0.60 -27.33 0.02
N ARG A 129 -0.41 -27.28 0.89
CA ARG A 129 -1.55 -28.25 0.87
C ARG A 129 -2.36 -28.10 -0.41
N VAL A 130 -2.73 -26.87 -0.74
CA VAL A 130 -3.50 -26.56 -1.96
C VAL A 130 -2.80 -27.08 -3.20
N LEU A 131 -1.51 -26.76 -3.36
CA LEU A 131 -0.74 -27.19 -4.54
C LEU A 131 -0.60 -28.74 -4.63
N ARG A 132 -0.51 -29.45 -3.49
CA ARG A 132 -0.46 -30.92 -3.49
C ARG A 132 -1.80 -31.60 -3.74
N GLN A 133 -2.90 -30.97 -3.30
CA GLN A 133 -4.25 -31.57 -3.45
C GLN A 133 -4.86 -31.31 -4.82
N SER A 134 -4.35 -30.32 -5.55
CA SER A 134 -4.86 -29.95 -6.88
C SER A 134 -4.26 -30.89 -7.93
N SER A 135 -4.88 -32.08 -8.07
CA SER A 135 -4.48 -33.08 -9.07
C SER A 135 -4.93 -32.74 -10.50
N HIS A 136 -5.80 -31.75 -10.70
CA HIS A 136 -6.29 -31.31 -12.00
C HIS A 136 -5.88 -29.87 -12.29
N PRO A 137 -5.36 -29.57 -13.51
CA PRO A 137 -5.00 -28.20 -13.94
C PRO A 137 -6.17 -27.20 -13.84
N ASP A 138 -7.39 -27.65 -14.06
CA ASP A 138 -8.61 -26.83 -14.03
C ASP A 138 -8.89 -26.19 -12.65
N HIS A 139 -8.37 -26.78 -11.59
CA HIS A 139 -8.46 -26.19 -10.23
C HIS A 139 -7.74 -24.85 -10.11
N PHE A 140 -6.85 -24.50 -11.04
CA PHE A 140 -6.13 -23.23 -11.05
C PHE A 140 -6.68 -22.23 -12.07
N THR A 141 -7.72 -22.60 -12.83
CA THR A 141 -8.40 -21.68 -13.77
C THR A 141 -9.65 -21.11 -13.10
N ILE A 142 -9.45 -20.17 -12.19
CA ILE A 142 -10.56 -19.51 -11.48
C ILE A 142 -10.80 -18.14 -12.12
N LEU A 143 -11.92 -18.03 -12.82
CA LEU A 143 -12.38 -16.77 -13.43
C LEU A 143 -13.25 -15.95 -12.45
N PRO A 144 -13.59 -14.69 -12.78
CA PRO A 144 -14.57 -13.93 -12.03
C PRO A 144 -15.88 -14.72 -11.84
N PRO A 145 -16.52 -14.60 -10.71
CA PRO A 145 -16.23 -13.72 -9.56
C PRO A 145 -15.20 -14.27 -8.56
N GLY A 146 -14.46 -15.33 -8.87
CA GLY A 146 -13.45 -15.93 -8.01
C GLY A 146 -13.88 -17.23 -7.32
N ASP A 147 -12.99 -17.80 -6.50
CA ASP A 147 -13.22 -19.11 -5.84
C ASP A 147 -14.49 -19.12 -5.00
N SER A 148 -15.37 -20.06 -5.28
CA SER A 148 -16.67 -20.18 -4.61
C SER A 148 -16.53 -20.52 -3.12
N GLY A 149 -15.47 -21.25 -2.75
CA GLY A 149 -15.16 -21.58 -1.35
C GLY A 149 -14.76 -20.35 -0.55
N LEU A 150 -13.88 -19.51 -1.12
CA LEU A 150 -13.47 -18.27 -0.50
C LEU A 150 -14.63 -17.27 -0.39
N ARG A 151 -15.41 -17.10 -1.45
CA ARG A 151 -16.61 -16.24 -1.46
C ARG A 151 -17.61 -16.65 -0.39
N ARG A 152 -17.86 -17.95 -0.24
CA ARG A 152 -18.72 -18.49 0.83
C ARG A 152 -18.18 -18.18 2.23
N LEU A 153 -16.88 -18.33 2.47
CA LEU A 153 -16.26 -17.99 3.75
C LEU A 153 -16.37 -16.49 4.06
N ILE A 154 -16.23 -15.63 3.08
CA ILE A 154 -16.43 -14.19 3.22
C ILE A 154 -17.91 -13.89 3.53
N ALA A 155 -18.87 -14.47 2.81
CA ALA A 155 -20.30 -14.31 3.10
C ALA A 155 -20.65 -14.77 4.52
N GLN A 156 -20.09 -15.88 4.99
CA GLN A 156 -20.27 -16.35 6.37
C GLN A 156 -19.72 -15.37 7.42
N ARG A 157 -18.65 -14.62 7.10
CA ARG A 157 -18.13 -13.59 8.01
C ARG A 157 -19.08 -12.40 8.10
N TYR A 158 -19.68 -11.94 6.99
CA TYR A 158 -20.75 -10.95 7.02
C TYR A 158 -21.94 -11.43 7.85
N LEU A 159 -22.39 -12.66 7.64
CA LEU A 159 -23.52 -13.23 8.36
C LEU A 159 -23.29 -13.30 9.89
N ARG A 160 -22.07 -13.66 10.33
CA ARG A 160 -21.68 -13.64 11.75
C ARG A 160 -21.77 -12.27 12.40
N GLN A 161 -21.70 -11.20 11.59
CA GLN A 161 -21.86 -9.82 12.03
C GLN A 161 -23.31 -9.33 11.85
N GLY A 162 -24.25 -10.19 11.46
CA GLY A 162 -25.64 -9.83 11.20
C GLY A 162 -25.87 -9.10 9.86
N ILE A 163 -24.87 -9.06 8.98
CA ILE A 163 -24.96 -8.40 7.68
C ILE A 163 -25.35 -9.44 6.63
N LYS A 164 -26.40 -9.14 5.87
CA LYS A 164 -26.90 -9.99 4.79
C LYS A 164 -26.17 -9.63 3.49
N VAL A 165 -25.25 -10.48 3.06
CA VAL A 165 -24.55 -10.39 1.76
C VAL A 165 -24.66 -11.75 1.09
N SER A 166 -25.18 -11.77 -0.15
CA SER A 166 -25.23 -12.98 -0.97
C SER A 166 -23.83 -13.35 -1.44
N ILE A 167 -23.58 -14.64 -1.62
CA ILE A 167 -22.35 -15.11 -2.27
C ILE A 167 -22.20 -14.52 -3.69
N ASP A 168 -23.32 -14.27 -4.38
CA ASP A 168 -23.34 -13.75 -5.73
C ASP A 168 -23.00 -12.24 -5.81
N GLU A 169 -23.03 -11.54 -4.69
CA GLU A 169 -22.56 -10.16 -4.60
C GLU A 169 -21.03 -10.06 -4.37
N ILE A 170 -20.37 -11.19 -4.06
CA ILE A 170 -18.94 -11.16 -3.68
C ILE A 170 -18.07 -11.45 -4.88
N ILE A 171 -17.23 -10.49 -5.25
CA ILE A 171 -16.24 -10.60 -6.32
C ILE A 171 -14.84 -10.51 -5.70
N ILE A 172 -14.00 -11.51 -5.96
CA ILE A 172 -12.61 -11.54 -5.49
C ILE A 172 -11.75 -10.69 -6.42
N THR A 173 -10.88 -9.86 -5.83
CA THR A 173 -10.05 -8.87 -6.54
C THR A 173 -8.56 -8.98 -6.18
N ASN A 174 -7.68 -8.41 -6.99
CA ASN A 174 -6.23 -8.32 -6.71
C ASN A 174 -5.92 -7.28 -5.61
N GLY A 175 -6.54 -7.45 -4.44
CA GLY A 175 -6.49 -6.53 -3.31
C GLY A 175 -7.44 -5.35 -3.44
N ALA A 176 -7.42 -4.47 -2.43
CA ALA A 176 -8.38 -3.38 -2.30
C ALA A 176 -8.29 -2.34 -3.42
N ILE A 177 -7.10 -2.02 -3.93
CA ILE A 177 -6.97 -0.99 -5.00
C ILE A 177 -7.74 -1.39 -6.25
N GLU A 178 -7.71 -2.66 -6.63
CA GLU A 178 -8.53 -3.13 -7.74
C GLU A 178 -10.01 -3.10 -7.38
N ALA A 179 -10.38 -3.55 -6.16
CA ALA A 179 -11.76 -3.50 -5.67
C ALA A 179 -12.35 -2.09 -5.80
N LEU A 180 -11.66 -1.11 -5.25
CA LEU A 180 -12.06 0.29 -5.24
C LEU A 180 -12.14 0.88 -6.66
N SER A 181 -11.14 0.56 -7.48
CA SER A 181 -11.08 1.03 -8.87
C SER A 181 -12.19 0.45 -9.75
N LEU A 182 -12.48 -0.85 -9.62
CA LEU A 182 -13.58 -1.50 -10.33
C LEU A 182 -14.94 -0.97 -9.85
N SER A 183 -15.08 -0.72 -8.53
CA SER A 183 -16.28 -0.14 -7.95
C SER A 183 -16.57 1.25 -8.52
N LEU A 184 -15.57 2.15 -8.53
CA LEU A 184 -15.72 3.47 -9.16
C LEU A 184 -16.06 3.34 -10.64
N ALA A 185 -15.28 2.59 -11.40
CA ALA A 185 -15.52 2.42 -12.82
C ALA A 185 -16.91 1.83 -13.15
N ALA A 186 -17.50 1.06 -12.22
CA ALA A 186 -18.85 0.48 -12.44
C ALA A 186 -19.97 1.51 -12.31
N VAL A 187 -19.75 2.62 -11.62
CA VAL A 187 -20.78 3.61 -11.26
C VAL A 187 -20.49 5.02 -11.79
N THR A 188 -19.39 5.20 -12.54
CA THR A 188 -18.99 6.53 -13.06
C THR A 188 -18.50 6.44 -14.50
N GLU A 189 -18.57 7.57 -15.22
CA GLU A 189 -17.97 7.82 -16.51
C GLU A 189 -16.96 8.97 -16.43
N PRO A 190 -15.99 9.07 -17.38
CA PRO A 190 -15.02 10.18 -17.40
C PRO A 190 -15.70 11.56 -17.33
N GLY A 191 -15.20 12.43 -16.44
CA GLY A 191 -15.77 13.77 -16.17
C GLY A 191 -16.77 13.79 -15.01
N ASP A 192 -17.18 12.64 -14.48
CA ASP A 192 -18.10 12.56 -13.34
C ASP A 192 -17.45 13.06 -12.04
N LYS A 193 -18.30 13.60 -11.16
CA LYS A 193 -17.89 14.08 -9.83
C LYS A 193 -18.06 13.02 -8.77
N VAL A 194 -17.00 12.83 -7.98
CA VAL A 194 -16.96 11.86 -6.89
C VAL A 194 -16.66 12.57 -5.57
N ILE A 195 -17.53 12.39 -4.58
CA ILE A 195 -17.23 12.84 -3.22
C ILE A 195 -16.14 11.95 -2.63
N ILE A 196 -15.12 12.60 -2.05
CA ILE A 196 -14.05 11.96 -1.30
C ILE A 196 -13.80 12.67 0.02
N GLU A 197 -13.21 11.99 0.98
CA GLU A 197 -12.76 12.57 2.25
C GLU A 197 -11.55 13.51 2.04
N ALA A 198 -11.39 14.51 2.90
CA ALA A 198 -10.22 15.37 2.95
C ALA A 198 -9.76 15.57 4.40
N PRO A 199 -8.53 15.09 4.76
CA PRO A 199 -7.52 14.49 3.89
C PRO A 199 -7.96 13.14 3.33
N ALA A 200 -7.53 12.77 2.12
CA ALA A 200 -7.88 11.52 1.44
C ALA A 200 -6.70 10.54 1.38
N PHE A 201 -6.98 9.25 1.37
CA PHE A 201 -5.97 8.27 1.00
C PHE A 201 -5.47 8.56 -0.43
N TYR A 202 -4.15 8.70 -0.62
CA TYR A 202 -3.58 9.06 -1.93
C TYR A 202 -3.98 8.09 -3.06
N GLY A 203 -4.29 6.82 -2.74
CA GLY A 203 -4.75 5.87 -3.73
C GLY A 203 -6.12 6.21 -4.33
N VAL A 204 -7.00 6.97 -3.63
CA VAL A 204 -8.23 7.47 -4.23
C VAL A 204 -7.92 8.58 -5.23
N LEU A 205 -7.04 9.52 -4.90
CA LEU A 205 -6.64 10.60 -5.80
C LEU A 205 -6.07 10.05 -7.11
N GLN A 206 -5.16 9.07 -7.00
CA GLN A 206 -4.57 8.38 -8.16
C GLN A 206 -5.62 7.59 -8.97
N THR A 207 -6.63 7.03 -8.32
CA THR A 207 -7.70 6.28 -9.01
C THR A 207 -8.63 7.23 -9.75
N LEU A 208 -9.01 8.36 -9.15
CA LEU A 208 -9.85 9.38 -9.79
C LEU A 208 -9.15 9.93 -11.03
N GLU A 209 -7.88 10.28 -10.92
CA GLU A 209 -7.09 10.77 -12.06
C GLU A 209 -7.06 9.74 -13.21
N ARG A 210 -6.74 8.48 -12.91
CA ARG A 210 -6.69 7.41 -13.90
C ARG A 210 -8.03 7.18 -14.60
N LEU A 211 -9.14 7.38 -13.90
CA LEU A 211 -10.50 7.27 -14.44
C LEU A 211 -11.03 8.59 -15.00
N GLN A 212 -10.22 9.66 -14.98
CA GLN A 212 -10.59 11.01 -15.43
C GLN A 212 -11.82 11.56 -14.69
N LEU A 213 -11.90 11.36 -13.37
CA LEU A 213 -12.99 11.80 -12.51
C LEU A 213 -12.61 13.06 -11.74
N GLU A 214 -13.60 13.89 -11.40
CA GLU A 214 -13.43 15.09 -10.61
C GLU A 214 -13.67 14.80 -9.11
N ALA A 215 -12.72 15.23 -8.26
CA ALA A 215 -12.87 15.11 -6.82
C ALA A 215 -13.69 16.24 -6.22
N VAL A 216 -14.68 15.92 -5.39
CA VAL A 216 -15.40 16.86 -4.51
C VAL A 216 -15.02 16.53 -3.06
N PRO A 217 -14.04 17.26 -2.47
CA PRO A 217 -13.54 16.93 -1.14
C PRO A 217 -14.51 17.38 -0.03
N VAL A 218 -14.78 16.47 0.91
CA VAL A 218 -15.60 16.71 2.13
C VAL A 218 -14.70 16.60 3.36
N THR A 219 -14.86 17.52 4.30
CA THR A 219 -14.02 17.55 5.51
C THR A 219 -14.20 16.32 6.37
N VAL A 220 -13.09 15.81 6.89
CA VAL A 220 -13.04 14.74 7.89
C VAL A 220 -12.64 15.33 9.24
N ASP A 221 -13.46 15.12 10.24
CA ASP A 221 -13.11 15.35 11.63
C ASP A 221 -12.22 14.20 12.12
N PRO A 222 -11.07 14.48 12.76
CA PRO A 222 -10.13 13.44 13.19
C PRO A 222 -10.68 12.44 14.22
N GLU A 223 -11.78 12.72 14.88
CA GLU A 223 -12.41 11.86 15.88
C GLU A 223 -13.66 11.15 15.32
N THR A 224 -14.48 11.89 14.56
CA THR A 224 -15.82 11.45 14.14
C THR A 224 -15.96 11.12 12.65
N GLY A 225 -14.87 11.19 11.88
CA GLY A 225 -14.88 10.87 10.46
C GLY A 225 -15.56 11.94 9.60
N VAL A 226 -16.21 11.55 8.52
CA VAL A 226 -16.83 12.49 7.58
C VAL A 226 -17.83 13.41 8.25
N ASP A 227 -17.75 14.71 7.94
CA ASP A 227 -18.74 15.70 8.37
C ASP A 227 -20.02 15.54 7.54
N ILE A 228 -21.12 15.13 8.19
CA ILE A 228 -22.39 14.84 7.52
C ILE A 228 -23.04 16.08 6.91
N HIS A 229 -22.85 17.28 7.51
CA HIS A 229 -23.39 18.52 6.96
C HIS A 229 -22.61 18.95 5.72
N ALA A 230 -21.27 18.77 5.73
CA ALA A 230 -20.45 19.00 4.56
C ALA A 230 -20.78 18.00 3.44
N LEU A 231 -21.06 16.73 3.79
CA LEU A 231 -21.52 15.70 2.85
C LEU A 231 -22.86 16.09 2.21
N GLU A 232 -23.86 16.50 3.02
CA GLU A 232 -25.17 16.93 2.54
C GLU A 232 -25.06 18.16 1.64
N HIS A 233 -24.26 19.15 2.03
CA HIS A 233 -24.00 20.33 1.21
C HIS A 233 -23.37 19.98 -0.14
N ALA A 234 -22.39 19.07 -0.18
CA ALA A 234 -21.76 18.63 -1.41
C ALA A 234 -22.75 17.92 -2.35
N LEU A 235 -23.61 17.06 -1.79
CA LEU A 235 -24.68 16.37 -2.54
C LEU A 235 -25.72 17.34 -3.10
N ALA A 236 -26.09 18.38 -2.34
CA ALA A 236 -27.06 19.38 -2.78
C ALA A 236 -26.49 20.36 -3.82
N SER A 237 -25.18 20.61 -3.78
CA SER A 237 -24.55 21.67 -4.60
C SER A 237 -23.96 21.14 -5.91
N HIS A 238 -23.77 19.83 -6.05
CA HIS A 238 -23.11 19.21 -7.21
C HIS A 238 -23.90 18.01 -7.74
N SER A 239 -23.79 17.74 -9.04
CA SER A 239 -24.23 16.47 -9.61
C SER A 239 -23.17 15.42 -9.28
N ILE A 240 -23.42 14.60 -8.27
CA ILE A 240 -22.49 13.60 -7.77
C ILE A 240 -22.86 12.22 -8.32
N SER A 241 -21.90 11.53 -8.93
CA SER A 241 -22.09 10.18 -9.49
C SER A 241 -21.71 9.07 -8.51
N ALA A 242 -20.78 9.33 -7.56
CA ALA A 242 -20.39 8.36 -6.54
C ALA A 242 -19.84 9.07 -5.29
N CYS A 243 -19.83 8.33 -4.17
CA CYS A 243 -19.18 8.75 -2.93
C CYS A 243 -18.22 7.66 -2.47
N TRP A 244 -16.97 8.01 -2.12
CA TRP A 244 -15.97 7.08 -1.56
C TRP A 244 -15.64 7.49 -0.13
N LEU A 245 -15.90 6.61 0.84
CA LEU A 245 -15.67 6.86 2.27
C LEU A 245 -14.94 5.70 2.93
N MET A 246 -14.15 6.02 3.96
CA MET A 246 -13.56 5.07 4.91
C MET A 246 -14.29 5.17 6.25
N SER A 247 -15.28 4.32 6.47
CA SER A 247 -16.12 4.38 7.68
C SER A 247 -15.40 3.97 8.97
N ASN A 248 -14.33 3.17 8.85
CA ASN A 248 -13.56 2.60 9.95
C ASN A 248 -12.06 2.89 9.79
N PHE A 249 -11.46 3.52 10.81
CA PHE A 249 -10.01 3.70 10.92
C PHE A 249 -9.38 4.34 9.68
N HIS A 250 -9.97 5.46 9.30
CA HIS A 250 -9.65 6.25 8.11
C HIS A 250 -8.14 6.44 7.89
N ASN A 251 -7.67 6.33 6.68
CA ASN A 251 -6.32 6.65 6.27
C ASN A 251 -6.31 8.03 5.58
N PRO A 252 -5.68 9.09 6.21
CA PRO A 252 -4.59 8.98 7.18
C PRO A 252 -4.96 9.20 8.66
N THR A 253 -6.15 9.70 9.00
CA THR A 253 -6.46 10.28 10.32
C THR A 253 -6.66 9.25 11.43
N GLY A 254 -7.08 8.02 11.08
CA GLY A 254 -7.51 7.01 12.03
C GLY A 254 -8.93 7.19 12.55
N ALA A 255 -9.66 8.20 12.07
CA ALA A 255 -11.05 8.47 12.44
C ALA A 255 -12.00 7.32 12.12
N SER A 256 -13.15 7.28 12.78
CA SER A 256 -14.24 6.35 12.48
C SER A 256 -15.57 7.03 12.64
N ILE A 257 -16.51 6.78 11.74
CA ILE A 257 -17.86 7.28 11.84
C ILE A 257 -18.53 6.64 13.06
N PRO A 258 -19.06 7.43 14.01
CA PRO A 258 -19.76 6.90 15.18
C PRO A 258 -20.97 6.05 14.80
N ALA A 259 -21.20 4.96 15.53
CA ALA A 259 -22.27 4.03 15.21
C ALA A 259 -23.65 4.69 15.02
N PRO A 260 -24.09 5.68 15.84
CA PRO A 260 -25.38 6.33 15.65
C PRO A 260 -25.51 7.13 14.35
N ARG A 261 -24.40 7.62 13.77
CA ARG A 261 -24.40 8.42 12.53
C ARG A 261 -24.37 7.60 11.24
N ARG A 262 -24.05 6.30 11.33
CA ARG A 262 -23.89 5.44 10.14
C ARG A 262 -25.17 5.29 9.32
N PRO A 263 -26.35 5.05 9.94
CA PRO A 263 -27.60 5.03 9.19
C PRO A 263 -27.88 6.36 8.47
N ASP A 264 -27.55 7.49 9.09
CA ASP A 264 -27.82 8.81 8.50
C ASP A 264 -26.97 9.04 7.24
N VAL A 265 -25.69 8.63 7.26
CA VAL A 265 -24.81 8.70 6.07
C VAL A 265 -25.39 7.87 4.93
N VAL A 266 -25.82 6.62 5.19
CA VAL A 266 -26.37 5.75 4.15
C VAL A 266 -27.70 6.30 3.64
N ASN A 267 -28.60 6.72 4.52
CA ASN A 267 -29.90 7.28 4.15
C ASN A 267 -29.76 8.56 3.32
N LEU A 268 -28.78 9.41 3.65
CA LEU A 268 -28.50 10.62 2.88
C LEU A 268 -28.10 10.26 1.44
N LEU A 269 -27.16 9.34 1.25
CA LEU A 269 -26.72 8.90 -0.07
C LEU A 269 -27.85 8.22 -0.86
N VAL A 270 -28.71 7.43 -0.19
CA VAL A 270 -29.90 6.83 -0.79
C VAL A 270 -30.87 7.90 -1.27
N THR A 271 -31.10 8.96 -0.48
CA THR A 271 -31.98 10.07 -0.84
C THR A 271 -31.52 10.77 -2.13
N TYR A 272 -30.22 10.94 -2.30
CA TYR A 272 -29.64 11.53 -3.50
C TYR A 272 -29.35 10.51 -4.63
N GLN A 273 -29.66 9.24 -4.41
CA GLN A 273 -29.40 8.13 -5.34
C GLN A 273 -27.92 7.99 -5.74
N VAL A 274 -27.01 8.30 -4.81
CA VAL A 274 -25.56 8.24 -5.02
C VAL A 274 -25.01 6.93 -4.46
N PRO A 275 -24.39 6.07 -5.28
CA PRO A 275 -23.74 4.84 -4.82
C PRO A 275 -22.54 5.16 -3.91
N LEU A 276 -22.38 4.33 -2.88
CA LEU A 276 -21.31 4.45 -1.90
C LEU A 276 -20.25 3.38 -2.15
N ILE A 277 -19.00 3.78 -2.38
CA ILE A 277 -17.84 2.90 -2.32
C ILE A 277 -17.27 2.99 -0.90
N GLU A 278 -17.47 1.93 -0.11
CA GLU A 278 -16.95 1.85 1.25
C GLU A 278 -15.61 1.13 1.28
N ASP A 279 -14.53 1.84 1.63
CA ASP A 279 -13.19 1.27 1.83
C ASP A 279 -13.03 0.84 3.30
N ASP A 280 -13.21 -0.45 3.58
CA ASP A 280 -13.16 -1.01 4.93
C ASP A 280 -11.98 -1.98 5.14
N VAL A 281 -10.82 -1.67 4.55
CA VAL A 281 -9.62 -2.53 4.63
C VAL A 281 -9.04 -2.66 6.04
N TYR A 282 -9.39 -1.77 6.95
CA TYR A 282 -8.93 -1.77 8.34
C TYR A 282 -9.99 -2.24 9.35
N GLY A 283 -11.22 -2.49 8.94
CA GLY A 283 -12.35 -2.79 9.84
C GLY A 283 -12.14 -3.96 10.82
N GLU A 284 -11.31 -4.93 10.47
CA GLU A 284 -10.95 -6.03 11.37
C GLU A 284 -9.88 -5.65 12.43
N LEU A 285 -9.27 -4.48 12.34
CA LEU A 285 -8.17 -4.03 13.22
C LEU A 285 -8.67 -3.13 14.36
N PHE A 286 -9.82 -3.42 14.92
CA PHE A 286 -10.44 -2.68 16.03
C PHE A 286 -9.83 -3.02 17.38
N PHE A 287 -9.86 -2.06 18.32
CA PHE A 287 -9.36 -2.20 19.70
C PHE A 287 -10.49 -2.33 20.73
N ALA A 288 -11.73 -2.10 20.33
CA ALA A 288 -12.92 -2.26 21.14
C ALA A 288 -13.26 -3.76 21.34
N GLU A 289 -14.28 -4.06 22.17
CA GLU A 289 -14.75 -5.43 22.36
C GLU A 289 -15.38 -6.02 21.10
N ALA A 290 -16.02 -5.19 20.28
CA ALA A 290 -16.68 -5.61 19.04
C ALA A 290 -16.21 -4.81 17.84
N ARG A 291 -16.23 -5.45 16.66
CA ARG A 291 -15.96 -4.82 15.38
C ARG A 291 -16.99 -3.72 15.11
N PRO A 292 -16.58 -2.51 14.70
CA PRO A 292 -17.54 -1.50 14.26
C PRO A 292 -18.24 -1.97 12.98
N MET A 293 -19.56 -1.77 12.95
CA MET A 293 -20.37 -2.17 11.78
C MET A 293 -20.02 -1.32 10.57
N PRO A 294 -19.78 -1.89 9.38
CA PRO A 294 -19.60 -1.09 8.16
C PRO A 294 -20.89 -0.40 7.75
N LEU A 295 -20.79 0.59 6.87
CA LEU A 295 -21.97 1.27 6.27
C LEU A 295 -22.81 0.28 5.46
N LYS A 296 -22.20 -0.73 4.85
CA LYS A 296 -22.88 -1.87 4.19
C LYS A 296 -23.96 -2.53 5.05
N ALA A 297 -23.81 -2.53 6.37
CA ALA A 297 -24.80 -3.09 7.28
C ALA A 297 -26.16 -2.38 7.26
N TYR A 298 -26.19 -1.14 6.80
CA TYR A 298 -27.38 -0.29 6.72
C TYR A 298 -27.93 -0.16 5.29
N ASP A 299 -27.28 -0.85 4.34
CA ASP A 299 -27.68 -0.86 2.93
C ASP A 299 -28.92 -1.72 2.70
N THR A 300 -30.04 -1.10 2.35
CA THR A 300 -31.32 -1.77 2.05
C THR A 300 -31.63 -1.83 0.57
N GLN A 301 -30.87 -1.13 -0.28
CA GLN A 301 -31.14 -1.01 -1.72
C GLN A 301 -30.04 -1.61 -2.61
N GLY A 302 -28.94 -2.12 -2.01
CA GLY A 302 -27.79 -2.65 -2.75
C GLY A 302 -26.90 -1.57 -3.35
N GLY A 303 -26.97 -0.33 -2.86
CA GLY A 303 -26.19 0.81 -3.34
C GLY A 303 -24.81 0.97 -2.69
N VAL A 304 -24.48 0.18 -1.66
CA VAL A 304 -23.17 0.20 -1.01
C VAL A 304 -22.27 -0.91 -1.57
N LEU A 305 -21.19 -0.51 -2.22
CA LEU A 305 -20.13 -1.39 -2.70
C LEU A 305 -19.04 -1.45 -1.60
N HIS A 306 -19.09 -2.50 -0.76
CA HIS A 306 -18.15 -2.64 0.35
C HIS A 306 -16.88 -3.36 -0.08
N CYS A 307 -15.75 -2.68 0.02
CA CYS A 307 -14.43 -3.16 -0.40
C CYS A 307 -13.59 -3.60 0.80
N GLY A 308 -13.18 -4.86 0.80
CA GLY A 308 -12.33 -5.45 1.82
C GLY A 308 -11.04 -6.05 1.25
N SER A 309 -10.08 -6.36 2.13
CA SER A 309 -8.82 -6.98 1.71
C SER A 309 -8.18 -7.76 2.84
N PHE A 310 -7.54 -8.87 2.49
CA PHE A 310 -6.67 -9.63 3.41
C PHE A 310 -5.27 -9.00 3.56
N SER A 311 -4.92 -8.01 2.73
CA SER A 311 -3.56 -7.44 2.72
C SER A 311 -3.17 -6.71 4.01
N LYS A 312 -4.14 -6.13 4.74
CA LYS A 312 -3.86 -5.34 5.95
C LYS A 312 -3.94 -6.14 7.23
N GLN A 313 -4.51 -7.33 7.17
CA GLN A 313 -4.89 -8.10 8.35
C GLN A 313 -4.41 -9.57 8.31
N LEU A 314 -3.92 -10.09 7.17
CA LEU A 314 -3.50 -11.47 7.05
C LEU A 314 -2.29 -11.69 6.13
N ALA A 315 -2.34 -11.21 4.88
CA ALA A 315 -1.42 -11.64 3.83
C ALA A 315 -1.12 -10.54 2.81
N PRO A 316 -0.25 -9.57 3.13
CA PRO A 316 0.05 -8.45 2.23
C PRO A 316 0.48 -8.88 0.83
N GLY A 317 1.35 -9.89 0.73
CA GLY A 317 1.92 -10.40 -0.52
C GLY A 317 0.98 -11.26 -1.36
N PHE A 318 -0.13 -11.75 -0.81
CA PHE A 318 -1.07 -12.61 -1.55
C PHE A 318 -1.98 -11.81 -2.48
N ARG A 319 -2.11 -10.51 -2.26
CA ARG A 319 -2.90 -9.62 -3.12
C ARG A 319 -4.34 -10.11 -3.34
N VAL A 320 -5.04 -10.46 -2.28
CA VAL A 320 -6.46 -10.87 -2.34
C VAL A 320 -7.32 -9.87 -1.58
N GLY A 321 -8.30 -9.33 -2.26
CA GLY A 321 -9.38 -8.48 -1.75
C GLY A 321 -10.73 -8.97 -2.27
N TRP A 322 -11.78 -8.24 -1.93
CA TRP A 322 -13.13 -8.52 -2.43
C TRP A 322 -13.99 -7.26 -2.44
N ILE A 323 -15.06 -7.35 -3.21
CA ILE A 323 -16.17 -6.38 -3.22
C ILE A 323 -17.43 -7.15 -2.86
N ALA A 324 -18.21 -6.66 -1.88
CA ALA A 324 -19.62 -7.00 -1.72
C ALA A 324 -20.42 -5.93 -2.47
N ALA A 325 -20.74 -6.22 -3.73
CA ALA A 325 -21.05 -5.24 -4.76
C ALA A 325 -22.54 -4.87 -4.84
N GLY A 326 -23.40 -5.52 -4.05
CA GLY A 326 -24.84 -5.27 -4.13
C GLY A 326 -25.41 -5.47 -5.53
N CYS A 327 -26.17 -4.49 -6.02
CA CYS A 327 -26.78 -4.56 -7.35
C CYS A 327 -25.78 -4.38 -8.51
N TYR A 328 -24.53 -4.01 -8.25
CA TYR A 328 -23.50 -3.76 -9.27
C TYR A 328 -22.63 -4.99 -9.59
N ALA A 329 -22.89 -6.16 -9.00
CA ALA A 329 -22.04 -7.34 -9.12
C ALA A 329 -21.73 -7.73 -10.58
N MET A 330 -22.74 -7.80 -11.42
CA MET A 330 -22.57 -8.16 -12.85
C MET A 330 -21.71 -7.14 -13.63
N GLN A 331 -21.88 -5.82 -13.36
CA GLN A 331 -21.07 -4.79 -14.02
C GLN A 331 -19.60 -4.91 -13.60
N ILE A 332 -19.34 -5.20 -12.34
CA ILE A 332 -17.97 -5.36 -11.82
C ILE A 332 -17.30 -6.62 -12.39
N GLU A 333 -18.01 -7.74 -12.46
CA GLU A 333 -17.49 -8.97 -13.10
C GLU A 333 -17.09 -8.74 -14.55
N LYS A 334 -17.95 -8.06 -15.33
CA LYS A 334 -17.65 -7.71 -16.72
C LYS A 334 -16.41 -6.81 -16.82
N ARG A 335 -16.26 -5.81 -15.95
CA ARG A 335 -15.09 -4.91 -15.94
C ARG A 335 -13.82 -5.64 -15.52
N GLN A 336 -13.90 -6.52 -14.52
CA GLN A 336 -12.77 -7.34 -14.10
C GLN A 336 -12.27 -8.27 -15.21
N SER A 337 -13.18 -8.90 -15.94
CA SER A 337 -12.81 -9.81 -17.04
C SER A 337 -12.03 -9.15 -18.17
N VAL A 338 -12.19 -7.84 -18.38
CA VAL A 338 -11.43 -7.08 -19.40
C VAL A 338 -10.22 -6.31 -18.84
N SER A 339 -10.10 -6.17 -17.51
CA SER A 339 -8.98 -5.44 -16.88
C SER A 339 -7.85 -6.36 -16.42
N SER A 340 -8.16 -7.27 -15.49
CA SER A 340 -7.17 -8.17 -14.87
C SER A 340 -7.44 -9.65 -15.15
N LEU A 341 -8.56 -9.95 -15.78
CA LEU A 341 -9.13 -11.26 -16.03
C LEU A 341 -9.51 -11.99 -14.75
N ALA A 342 -8.55 -12.25 -13.86
CA ALA A 342 -8.77 -13.01 -12.63
C ALA A 342 -7.68 -12.75 -11.59
N VAL A 343 -7.95 -13.14 -10.35
CA VAL A 343 -6.99 -13.20 -9.26
C VAL A 343 -6.31 -14.56 -9.25
N GLY A 344 -5.01 -14.60 -8.95
CA GLY A 344 -4.25 -15.85 -8.89
C GLY A 344 -4.92 -16.92 -8.02
N ALA A 345 -5.32 -18.04 -8.63
CA ALA A 345 -6.04 -19.12 -7.99
C ALA A 345 -5.32 -19.68 -6.75
N PRO A 346 -4.00 -19.96 -6.76
CA PRO A 346 -3.31 -20.49 -5.58
C PRO A 346 -3.46 -19.60 -4.34
N ASN A 347 -3.47 -18.27 -4.54
CA ASN A 347 -3.60 -17.31 -3.44
C ASN A 347 -5.00 -17.31 -2.83
N GLN A 348 -6.04 -17.37 -3.66
CA GLN A 348 -7.43 -17.50 -3.21
C GLN A 348 -7.63 -18.80 -2.42
N LEU A 349 -7.20 -19.92 -2.99
CA LEU A 349 -7.35 -21.25 -2.38
C LEU A 349 -6.57 -21.38 -1.07
N ALA A 350 -5.35 -20.82 -0.99
CA ALA A 350 -4.55 -20.86 0.24
C ALA A 350 -5.18 -20.03 1.36
N ILE A 351 -5.76 -18.88 1.05
CA ILE A 351 -6.52 -18.08 2.04
C ILE A 351 -7.76 -18.85 2.46
N ALA A 352 -8.51 -19.43 1.52
CA ALA A 352 -9.70 -20.24 1.84
C ALA A 352 -9.35 -21.42 2.75
N ASP A 353 -8.25 -22.14 2.45
CA ASP A 353 -7.76 -23.23 3.30
C ASP A 353 -7.38 -22.74 4.71
N TYR A 354 -6.65 -21.64 4.81
CA TYR A 354 -6.26 -21.06 6.09
C TYR A 354 -7.48 -20.63 6.94
N LEU A 355 -8.49 -20.01 6.32
CA LEU A 355 -9.73 -19.63 6.99
C LEU A 355 -10.51 -20.84 7.52
N LYS A 356 -10.58 -21.92 6.74
CA LYS A 356 -11.24 -23.20 7.13
C LYS A 356 -10.56 -23.83 8.35
N GLN A 357 -9.24 -23.68 8.50
CA GLN A 357 -8.50 -24.25 9.65
C GLN A 357 -8.72 -23.48 10.96
N GLY A 358 -9.48 -22.37 10.97
CA GLY A 358 -9.88 -21.66 12.17
C GLY A 358 -8.80 -20.78 12.83
N GLY A 359 -7.60 -20.67 12.22
CA GLY A 359 -6.49 -19.88 12.78
C GLY A 359 -6.65 -18.36 12.68
N TYR A 360 -7.55 -17.91 11.82
CA TYR A 360 -7.69 -16.51 11.47
C TYR A 360 -8.16 -15.61 12.61
N ASP A 361 -9.20 -16.00 13.33
CA ASP A 361 -9.74 -15.17 14.43
C ASP A 361 -8.76 -15.08 15.62
N SER A 362 -8.01 -16.15 15.90
CA SER A 362 -6.92 -16.14 16.88
C SER A 362 -5.75 -15.26 16.45
N HIS A 363 -5.43 -15.25 15.15
CA HIS A 363 -4.43 -14.34 14.57
C HIS A 363 -4.88 -12.88 14.70
N LEU A 364 -6.11 -12.56 14.33
CA LEU A 364 -6.65 -11.20 14.44
C LEU A 364 -6.64 -10.68 15.89
N ARG A 365 -6.94 -11.53 16.86
CA ARG A 365 -6.87 -11.14 18.28
C ARG A 365 -5.47 -10.70 18.66
N ARG A 366 -4.46 -11.54 18.40
CA ARG A 366 -3.05 -11.23 18.69
C ARG A 366 -2.58 -9.98 17.94
N LEU A 367 -3.00 -9.84 16.67
CA LEU A 367 -2.66 -8.68 15.86
C LEU A 367 -3.22 -7.39 16.49
N ARG A 368 -4.48 -7.38 16.88
CA ARG A 368 -5.13 -6.23 17.54
C ARG A 368 -4.46 -5.87 18.86
N GLU A 369 -4.17 -6.86 19.71
CA GLU A 369 -3.45 -6.66 20.99
C GLU A 369 -2.07 -6.02 20.75
N THR A 370 -1.32 -6.52 19.76
CA THR A 370 -0.01 -5.97 19.41
C THR A 370 -0.11 -4.55 18.88
N LEU A 371 -1.05 -4.27 17.99
CA LEU A 371 -1.24 -2.93 17.40
C LEU A 371 -1.70 -1.91 18.46
N PHE A 372 -2.60 -2.31 19.36
CA PHE A 372 -3.04 -1.47 20.48
C PHE A 372 -1.86 -1.08 21.38
N ALA A 373 -1.04 -2.06 21.80
CA ALA A 373 0.13 -1.80 22.64
C ALA A 373 1.16 -0.89 21.93
N ARG A 374 1.44 -1.15 20.64
CA ARG A 374 2.36 -0.32 19.85
C ARG A 374 1.84 1.11 19.67
N GLN A 375 0.56 1.28 19.40
CA GLN A 375 -0.07 2.60 19.27
C GLN A 375 0.04 3.40 20.58
N ALA A 376 -0.30 2.78 21.71
CA ALA A 376 -0.21 3.43 23.02
C ALA A 376 1.20 3.87 23.34
N LEU A 377 2.20 3.00 23.12
CA LEU A 377 3.61 3.30 23.35
C LEU A 377 4.07 4.47 22.46
N ILE A 378 3.91 4.36 21.15
CA ILE A 378 4.39 5.37 20.19
C ILE A 378 3.72 6.72 20.47
N ARG A 379 2.42 6.73 20.77
CA ARG A 379 1.69 7.95 21.08
C ARG A 379 2.20 8.60 22.36
N THR A 380 2.52 7.84 23.41
CA THR A 380 3.10 8.33 24.67
C THR A 380 4.47 8.96 24.43
N GLU A 381 5.33 8.28 23.70
CA GLU A 381 6.68 8.77 23.37
C GLU A 381 6.61 10.04 22.50
N LEU A 382 5.76 10.09 21.49
CA LEU A 382 5.58 11.29 20.67
C LEU A 382 5.09 12.49 21.49
N LYS A 383 4.18 12.27 22.44
CA LYS A 383 3.72 13.35 23.35
C LYS A 383 4.82 13.87 24.26
N ALA A 384 5.77 13.02 24.66
CA ALA A 384 6.91 13.43 25.45
C ALA A 384 8.00 14.15 24.64
N LEU A 385 8.15 13.80 23.35
CA LEU A 385 9.23 14.27 22.50
C LEU A 385 8.87 15.51 21.67
N LEU A 386 7.61 15.66 21.28
CA LEU A 386 7.16 16.75 20.40
C LEU A 386 6.64 17.95 21.21
N PRO A 387 6.59 19.14 20.60
CA PRO A 387 6.05 20.34 21.25
C PRO A 387 4.64 20.13 21.81
N ALA A 388 4.32 20.75 22.94
CA ALA A 388 3.03 20.61 23.63
C ALA A 388 1.81 21.04 22.75
N SER A 389 2.03 21.88 21.75
CA SER A 389 1.01 22.29 20.77
C SER A 389 0.69 21.22 19.74
N THR A 390 1.48 20.14 19.64
CA THR A 390 1.28 19.06 18.67
C THR A 390 0.00 18.27 19.00
N ARG A 391 -0.85 18.08 18.02
CA ARG A 391 -2.01 17.20 18.13
C ARG A 391 -1.69 15.82 17.56
N ILE A 392 -2.03 14.78 18.31
CA ILE A 392 -1.79 13.38 17.90
C ILE A 392 -3.11 12.65 18.04
N SER A 393 -3.60 12.09 16.93
CA SER A 393 -4.84 11.32 16.91
C SER A 393 -4.81 10.13 17.89
N GLN A 394 -5.99 9.67 18.31
CA GLN A 394 -6.16 8.49 19.16
C GLN A 394 -7.16 7.51 18.52
N PRO A 395 -6.76 6.83 17.45
CA PRO A 395 -7.63 5.89 16.76
C PRO A 395 -8.06 4.73 17.65
N LYS A 396 -9.29 4.25 17.43
CA LYS A 396 -9.84 3.06 18.12
C LYS A 396 -9.53 1.76 17.38
N GLY A 397 -8.61 1.80 16.41
CA GLY A 397 -8.19 0.68 15.59
C GLY A 397 -7.25 1.09 14.47
N GLY A 398 -6.98 0.19 13.53
CA GLY A 398 -6.00 0.40 12.48
C GLY A 398 -4.56 0.43 13.00
N TYR A 399 -3.66 1.00 12.23
CA TYR A 399 -2.25 1.14 12.62
C TYR A 399 -1.62 2.47 12.19
N PHE A 400 -2.44 3.51 12.02
CA PHE A 400 -1.94 4.84 11.73
C PHE A 400 -2.16 5.80 12.90
N LEU A 401 -1.24 6.73 13.04
CA LEU A 401 -1.41 7.95 13.81
C LEU A 401 -1.29 9.14 12.87
N TRP A 402 -2.18 10.10 13.03
CA TRP A 402 -2.11 11.40 12.39
C TRP A 402 -1.56 12.42 13.37
N VAL A 403 -0.53 13.13 12.95
CA VAL A 403 0.19 14.13 13.77
C VAL A 403 0.04 15.48 13.08
N GLU A 404 -0.49 16.45 13.79
CA GLU A 404 -0.64 17.84 13.36
C GLU A 404 0.34 18.72 14.15
N LEU A 405 1.26 19.33 13.44
CA LEU A 405 2.27 20.27 13.96
C LEU A 405 1.76 21.72 13.86
N ASP A 406 2.61 22.67 14.24
CA ASP A 406 2.38 24.09 13.94
C ASP A 406 2.25 24.32 12.43
N LYS A 407 1.31 25.16 11.99
CA LYS A 407 1.02 25.41 10.57
C LYS A 407 2.21 25.95 9.76
N ARG A 408 3.25 26.48 10.42
CA ARG A 408 4.47 26.97 9.81
C ARG A 408 5.43 25.86 9.41
N VAL A 409 5.22 24.65 9.90
CA VAL A 409 6.10 23.49 9.62
C VAL A 409 5.66 22.84 8.31
N ASP A 410 6.60 22.68 7.37
CA ASP A 410 6.40 21.86 6.20
C ASP A 410 6.93 20.43 6.45
N THR A 411 6.03 19.45 6.49
CA THR A 411 6.37 18.06 6.76
C THR A 411 7.03 17.34 5.58
N HIS A 412 6.97 17.90 4.36
CA HIS A 412 7.77 17.42 3.25
C HIS A 412 9.27 17.73 3.49
N VAL A 413 9.58 18.93 3.96
CA VAL A 413 10.95 19.30 4.38
C VAL A 413 11.43 18.40 5.51
N LEU A 414 10.58 18.14 6.50
CA LEU A 414 10.87 17.19 7.58
C LEU A 414 11.15 15.78 7.04
N PHE A 415 10.37 15.28 6.11
CA PHE A 415 10.61 13.99 5.46
C PHE A 415 11.99 13.92 4.78
N GLN A 416 12.37 14.97 4.04
CA GLN A 416 13.69 15.02 3.41
C GLN A 416 14.82 15.04 4.44
N ALA A 417 14.67 15.78 5.53
CA ALA A 417 15.64 15.83 6.63
C ALA A 417 15.81 14.48 7.36
N LEU A 418 14.78 13.65 7.39
CA LEU A 418 14.79 12.34 8.06
C LEU A 418 15.42 11.22 7.21
N ARG A 419 15.42 11.35 5.88
CA ARG A 419 15.90 10.30 4.95
C ARG A 419 17.33 9.83 5.22
N PRO A 420 18.31 10.72 5.47
CA PRO A 420 19.70 10.32 5.76
C PRO A 420 19.85 9.42 7.00
N TYR A 421 18.90 9.51 7.92
CA TYR A 421 18.87 8.72 9.16
C TYR A 421 18.07 7.41 9.00
N GLY A 422 17.59 7.10 7.78
CA GLY A 422 16.79 5.92 7.54
C GLY A 422 15.39 5.96 8.17
N VAL A 423 14.89 7.14 8.50
CA VAL A 423 13.55 7.38 9.05
C VAL A 423 12.64 7.94 7.96
N THR A 424 11.43 7.42 7.83
CA THR A 424 10.42 7.97 6.92
C THR A 424 9.13 8.28 7.65
N ILE A 425 8.45 9.33 7.21
CA ILE A 425 7.07 9.69 7.57
C ILE A 425 6.27 9.80 6.28
N ALA A 426 4.94 9.84 6.34
CA ALA A 426 4.12 10.20 5.19
C ALA A 426 3.63 11.64 5.34
N PRO A 427 4.21 12.61 4.62
CA PRO A 427 3.82 14.01 4.70
C PRO A 427 2.36 14.25 4.36
N GLY A 428 1.75 15.26 4.98
CA GLY A 428 0.34 15.61 4.80
C GLY A 428 0.00 16.04 3.37
N ALA A 429 0.95 16.59 2.63
CA ALA A 429 0.80 16.93 1.21
C ALA A 429 0.39 15.75 0.32
N LEU A 430 0.69 14.50 0.72
CA LEU A 430 0.27 13.30 -0.02
C LEU A 430 -1.24 13.05 0.03
N PHE A 431 -1.96 13.66 0.96
CA PHE A 431 -3.36 13.38 1.27
C PHE A 431 -4.33 14.48 0.86
N ALA A 432 -3.82 15.56 0.25
CA ALA A 432 -4.61 16.62 -0.37
C ALA A 432 -3.72 17.45 -1.31
N SER A 433 -4.28 17.89 -2.42
CA SER A 433 -3.56 18.68 -3.45
C SER A 433 -3.49 20.19 -3.18
N ASP A 434 -4.24 20.68 -2.17
CA ASP A 434 -4.41 22.12 -1.90
C ASP A 434 -3.50 22.66 -0.77
N GLY A 435 -2.58 21.86 -0.27
CA GLY A 435 -1.59 22.25 0.73
C GLY A 435 -2.11 22.41 2.16
N ARG A 436 -3.42 22.27 2.40
CA ARG A 436 -4.03 22.52 3.74
C ARG A 436 -3.52 21.61 4.84
N PHE A 437 -2.86 20.49 4.52
CA PHE A 437 -2.30 19.54 5.47
C PHE A 437 -0.76 19.47 5.45
N ASN A 438 -0.07 20.44 4.85
CA ASN A 438 1.40 20.43 4.77
C ASN A 438 2.09 20.36 6.14
N HIS A 439 1.43 20.82 7.20
CA HIS A 439 1.93 20.75 8.58
C HIS A 439 1.59 19.44 9.30
N CYS A 440 0.95 18.51 8.62
CA CYS A 440 0.56 17.22 9.16
C CYS A 440 1.42 16.09 8.61
N PHE A 441 1.47 14.97 9.31
CA PHE A 441 2.04 13.73 8.78
C PHE A 441 1.39 12.49 9.38
N ARG A 442 1.45 11.38 8.65
CA ARG A 442 0.98 10.07 9.11
C ARG A 442 2.14 9.20 9.51
N LEU A 443 1.99 8.47 10.63
CA LEU A 443 2.88 7.41 11.07
C LEU A 443 2.19 6.05 11.07
N ASN A 444 2.93 5.02 10.66
CA ASN A 444 2.54 3.63 10.76
C ASN A 444 3.10 3.03 12.06
N VAL A 445 2.23 2.72 13.01
CA VAL A 445 2.61 2.16 14.32
C VAL A 445 2.83 0.64 14.30
N SER A 446 2.56 -0.02 13.17
CA SER A 446 2.83 -1.45 13.05
C SER A 446 4.32 -1.78 12.93
N VAL A 447 5.16 -0.83 12.48
CA VAL A 447 6.59 -1.00 12.28
C VAL A 447 7.40 -0.55 13.49
N VAL A 448 8.42 -1.32 13.86
CA VAL A 448 9.28 -1.05 15.05
C VAL A 448 10.78 -1.11 14.72
N GLY A 449 11.16 -0.82 13.48
CA GLY A 449 12.55 -0.94 13.00
C GLY A 449 12.92 -2.34 12.50
N ARG A 450 13.70 -2.40 11.44
CA ARG A 450 13.95 -3.66 10.68
C ARG A 450 14.85 -4.68 11.39
N GLN A 451 15.59 -4.33 12.43
CA GLN A 451 16.49 -5.26 13.14
C GLN A 451 15.94 -5.74 14.48
N ASN A 452 14.73 -5.36 14.85
CA ASN A 452 14.19 -5.71 16.17
C ASN A 452 13.36 -6.99 16.12
N THR A 453 13.80 -8.00 16.83
CA THR A 453 13.10 -9.26 17.08
C THR A 453 11.91 -9.09 18.04
N GLY A 454 11.00 -8.18 17.75
CA GLY A 454 9.66 -8.15 18.35
C GLY A 454 9.50 -7.66 19.79
N ALA A 455 10.55 -7.29 20.51
CA ALA A 455 10.43 -6.76 21.86
C ALA A 455 10.07 -5.27 21.84
N LEU A 456 8.87 -4.92 22.28
CA LEU A 456 8.34 -3.55 22.40
C LEU A 456 9.22 -2.62 23.27
N ASN A 457 10.00 -3.19 24.19
CA ASN A 457 10.81 -2.46 25.17
C ASN A 457 12.29 -2.28 24.76
N ASN A 458 12.64 -2.48 23.48
CA ASN A 458 14.01 -2.25 23.05
C ASN A 458 14.23 -0.73 22.81
N PRO A 459 15.22 -0.09 23.47
CA PRO A 459 15.53 1.33 23.26
C PRO A 459 15.74 1.75 21.81
N GLN A 460 16.23 0.82 20.98
CA GLN A 460 16.42 1.07 19.53
C GLN A 460 15.10 1.26 18.75
N SER A 461 13.97 0.70 19.20
CA SER A 461 12.69 0.90 18.51
C SER A 461 12.14 2.32 18.61
N LEU A 462 12.57 3.08 19.61
CA LEU A 462 12.18 4.48 19.85
C LEU A 462 13.15 5.50 19.24
N GLU A 463 14.32 5.06 18.79
CA GLU A 463 15.34 5.97 18.25
C GLU A 463 14.83 6.74 17.00
N GLY A 464 14.06 6.08 16.15
CA GLY A 464 13.42 6.74 15.01
C GLY A 464 12.47 7.88 15.42
N LEU A 465 11.76 7.75 16.56
CA LEU A 465 10.88 8.81 17.07
C LEU A 465 11.68 9.98 17.62
N LYS A 466 12.79 9.70 18.31
CA LYS A 466 13.72 10.76 18.79
C LYS A 466 14.31 11.52 17.62
N GLN A 467 14.67 10.83 16.55
CA GLN A 467 15.18 11.46 15.33
C GLN A 467 14.15 12.40 14.69
N ILE A 468 12.85 12.04 14.70
CA ILE A 468 11.78 12.95 14.25
C ILE A 468 11.79 14.24 15.08
N ALA A 469 11.83 14.13 16.40
CA ALA A 469 11.84 15.28 17.29
C ALA A 469 13.09 16.16 17.13
N THR A 470 14.27 15.55 17.01
CA THR A 470 15.55 16.25 16.78
C THR A 470 15.54 17.01 15.46
N SER A 471 15.09 16.37 14.37
CA SER A 471 15.00 17.02 13.05
C SER A 471 13.99 18.16 13.05
N LEU A 472 12.84 17.99 13.73
CA LEU A 472 11.84 19.04 13.86
C LEU A 472 12.39 20.26 14.63
N SER A 473 13.11 20.04 15.71
CA SER A 473 13.73 21.11 16.50
C SER A 473 14.76 21.89 15.68
N ALA A 474 15.57 21.20 14.88
CA ALA A 474 16.57 21.83 14.01
C ALA A 474 15.92 22.73 12.94
N LEU A 475 14.80 22.30 12.35
CA LEU A 475 14.05 23.09 11.37
C LEU A 475 13.40 24.33 12.00
N SER A 476 12.93 24.22 13.24
CA SER A 476 12.33 25.35 13.97
C SER A 476 13.34 26.46 14.27
N VAL A 477 14.58 26.11 14.56
CA VAL A 477 15.68 27.08 14.82
C VAL A 477 16.04 27.80 13.50
N GLN A 478 16.10 27.11 12.38
CA GLN A 478 16.44 27.72 11.09
C GLN A 478 15.38 28.73 10.63
N SER A 479 14.10 28.45 10.85
CA SER A 479 13.00 29.36 10.48
C SER A 479 12.96 30.63 11.34
N THR A 480 13.48 30.62 12.56
CA THR A 480 13.55 31.80 13.43
C THR A 480 14.69 32.75 13.01
N VAL A 481 15.81 32.20 12.56
CA VAL A 481 16.96 33.00 12.09
C VAL A 481 16.71 33.72 10.77
N THR A 482 15.91 33.10 9.88
CA THR A 482 15.53 33.71 8.57
C THR A 482 14.42 34.77 8.68
N ALA A 483 13.72 34.85 9.81
CA ALA A 483 12.68 35.87 10.04
C ALA A 483 13.22 37.15 10.71
N GLU A 484 14.49 37.17 11.12
CA GLU A 484 15.17 38.33 11.74
C GLU A 484 16.09 39.08 10.75
N TYR A 485 16.12 38.72 9.46
CA TYR A 485 16.77 39.43 8.38
C TYR A 485 15.72 39.84 7.34
#